data_05ff7b96cf4b77af9ce8a7b41f36576c
#
_entry.id   05ff7b96cf4b77af9ce8a7b41f36576c
#
_cell.length_a   1.000
_cell.length_b   1.000
_cell.length_c   1.000
_cell.angle_alpha   90.00
_cell.angle_beta   90.00
_cell.angle_gamma   90.00
#
_symmetry.space_group_name_H-M   'P 1'
#
loop_
_entity.id
_entity.type
_entity.pdbx_description
1 polymer ?
#
loop_
_entity_poly.entity_id
_entity_poly.type
_entity_poly.pdbx_seq_one_letter_code
_entity_poly.pdbx_strand_id
1 'polypeptide(L)'
;MTIQTIPARRKPECKLAFHVEHEPHFLSVAIRGEASFDQAEIVAAQLLRIPLNGHSLVVLDLADLTFISSLAIGALVEYRRGLVRRGVEVRLANVQARVWLALESAGLGKLFEPIHLEEPTRPAAIAVA
;
A
#
# COMPACT_ATOMS: atom_id res chain seq x y z
N MET A 1 22.80 30.33 -3.31
CA MET A 1 22.59 29.90 -3.20
C MET A 1 22.18 29.17 -3.13
N THR A 2 21.92 29.19 -3.34
CA THR A 2 21.41 28.56 -3.19
C THR A 2 21.16 27.65 -2.98
N ILE A 3 20.93 27.57 -2.96
CA ILE A 3 20.62 26.81 -2.66
C ILE A 3 20.31 25.99 -2.67
N GLN A 4 20.14 26.07 -2.78
CA GLN A 4 19.73 25.43 -2.75
C GLN A 4 19.54 24.57 -2.78
N THR A 5 19.48 24.74 -3.00
CA THR A 5 19.26 24.02 -3.06
C THR A 5 19.05 23.17 -2.98
N ILE A 6 18.84 23.18 -2.94
CA ILE A 6 18.57 22.50 -2.89
C ILE A 6 18.40 21.57 -2.70
N PRO A 7 18.41 21.49 -2.59
CA PRO A 7 18.06 20.60 -2.51
C PRO A 7 17.60 19.83 -2.30
N ALA A 8 17.46 19.85 -2.13
CA ALA A 8 16.95 19.19 -1.91
C ALA A 8 16.34 18.68 -2.27
N ARG A 9 16.10 18.66 -2.51
CA ARG A 9 15.40 18.34 -2.84
C ARG A 9 15.32 17.43 -3.34
N ARG A 10 15.44 16.88 -3.79
CA ARG A 10 15.36 16.04 -4.24
C ARG A 10 15.05 15.05 -3.67
N LYS A 11 14.86 14.80 -2.97
CA LYS A 11 14.50 13.99 -2.22
C LYS A 11 13.18 13.72 -2.29
N PRO A 12 12.37 14.47 -2.70
CA PRO A 12 11.00 14.25 -2.78
C PRO A 12 10.76 13.06 -3.58
N GLU A 13 11.52 12.80 -4.50
CA GLU A 13 11.24 11.70 -5.27
C GLU A 13 11.36 10.47 -4.52
N CYS A 14 12.00 10.41 -3.44
CA CYS A 14 12.12 9.20 -2.70
C CYS A 14 10.93 8.98 -1.83
N LYS A 15 10.02 9.93 -1.81
CA LYS A 15 8.92 9.78 -0.92
C LYS A 15 7.84 8.90 -1.46
N LEU A 16 6.87 8.63 -0.64
CA LEU A 16 5.79 7.79 -1.02
C LEU A 16 4.85 8.48 -1.97
N ALA A 17 4.26 7.73 -2.83
CA ALA A 17 3.21 8.22 -3.72
C ALA A 17 2.07 7.23 -3.67
N PHE A 18 0.85 7.74 -3.71
CA PHE A 18 -0.34 6.90 -3.68
C PHE A 18 -1.15 7.15 -4.93
N HIS A 19 -1.61 6.09 -5.55
CA HIS A 19 -2.43 6.21 -6.74
C HIS A 19 -3.70 5.40 -6.53
N VAL A 20 -4.84 6.05 -6.58
CA VAL A 20 -6.11 5.42 -6.26
C VAL A 20 -6.97 5.24 -7.49
N GLU A 21 -7.52 4.05 -7.68
CA GLU A 21 -8.43 3.81 -8.77
C GLU A 21 -9.63 3.05 -8.26
N HIS A 22 -10.83 3.51 -8.56
CA HIS A 22 -12.04 2.82 -8.16
C HIS A 22 -12.43 1.89 -9.29
N GLU A 23 -12.14 0.60 -9.10
CA GLU A 23 -12.48 -0.39 -10.08
C GLU A 23 -13.92 -0.83 -9.86
N PRO A 24 -14.51 -1.57 -10.77
CA PRO A 24 -15.91 -1.98 -10.60
C PRO A 24 -16.16 -2.78 -9.32
N HIS A 25 -15.24 -3.64 -8.95
CA HIS A 25 -15.48 -4.53 -7.82
C HIS A 25 -14.56 -4.29 -6.64
N PHE A 26 -13.65 -3.37 -6.71
CA PHE A 26 -12.76 -3.10 -5.60
C PHE A 26 -12.08 -1.75 -5.74
N LEU A 27 -11.50 -1.32 -4.65
CA LEU A 27 -10.76 -0.07 -4.64
C LEU A 27 -9.29 -0.46 -4.73
N SER A 28 -8.58 0.09 -5.69
CA SER A 28 -7.17 -0.21 -5.87
C SER A 28 -6.35 0.97 -5.40
N VAL A 29 -5.38 0.72 -4.53
CA VAL A 29 -4.51 1.77 -4.04
C VAL A 29 -3.08 1.32 -4.25
N ALA A 30 -2.37 1.97 -5.14
CA ALA A 30 -0.98 1.64 -5.39
C ALA A 30 -0.13 2.52 -4.50
N ILE A 31 0.81 1.92 -3.78
CA ILE A 31 1.72 2.65 -2.92
C ILE A 31 3.10 2.46 -3.49
N ARG A 32 3.77 3.56 -3.82
CA ARG A 32 5.08 3.51 -4.45
C ARG A 32 6.12 4.19 -3.61
N GLY A 33 7.34 3.72 -3.69
CA GLY A 33 8.47 4.36 -3.04
C GLY A 33 8.94 3.61 -1.82
N GLU A 34 9.32 4.34 -0.79
CA GLU A 34 9.84 3.74 0.42
C GLU A 34 9.02 4.15 1.62
N ALA A 35 8.48 3.19 2.32
CA ALA A 35 7.69 3.48 3.51
C ALA A 35 8.60 3.35 4.72
N SER A 36 9.45 4.35 4.91
CA SER A 36 10.42 4.36 6.00
C SER A 36 9.76 4.78 7.30
N PHE A 37 10.52 4.78 8.39
CA PHE A 37 9.99 5.13 9.70
C PHE A 37 9.32 6.50 9.71
N ASP A 38 9.94 7.48 9.10
CA ASP A 38 9.41 8.81 9.13
C ASP A 38 8.24 8.99 8.17
N GLN A 39 7.92 7.97 7.37
CA GLN A 39 6.79 8.04 6.47
C GLN A 39 5.59 7.26 7.00
N ALA A 40 5.74 6.56 8.11
CA ALA A 40 4.66 5.71 8.60
C ALA A 40 3.37 6.47 8.89
N GLU A 41 3.49 7.67 9.48
CA GLU A 41 2.29 8.43 9.76
C GLU A 41 1.63 8.90 8.48
N ILE A 42 2.42 9.16 7.46
CA ILE A 42 1.88 9.60 6.18
C ILE A 42 1.12 8.45 5.55
N VAL A 43 1.62 7.22 5.67
CA VAL A 43 0.93 6.07 5.14
C VAL A 43 -0.44 5.97 5.81
N ALA A 44 -0.47 6.05 7.12
CA ALA A 44 -1.72 5.93 7.85
C ALA A 44 -2.70 7.04 7.46
N ALA A 45 -2.21 8.27 7.45
CA ALA A 45 -3.08 9.40 7.16
C ALA A 45 -3.62 9.36 5.74
N GLN A 46 -2.77 9.01 4.78
CA GLN A 46 -3.21 8.98 3.40
C GLN A 46 -4.24 7.88 3.17
N LEU A 47 -4.01 6.71 3.75
CA LEU A 47 -4.95 5.62 3.57
C LEU A 47 -6.32 5.98 4.16
N LEU A 48 -6.32 6.63 5.32
CA LEU A 48 -7.58 6.99 5.94
C LEU A 48 -8.36 8.05 5.16
N ARG A 49 -7.68 8.81 4.31
CA ARG A 49 -8.36 9.82 3.56
C ARG A 49 -9.03 9.31 2.30
N ILE A 50 -8.71 8.10 1.88
CA ILE A 50 -9.26 7.57 0.65
C ILE A 50 -10.67 7.09 0.88
N PRO A 51 -11.65 7.63 0.14
CA PRO A 51 -13.03 7.23 0.34
C PRO A 51 -13.27 5.85 -0.21
N LEU A 52 -14.00 5.03 0.52
CA LEU A 52 -14.24 3.67 0.11
C LEU A 52 -15.33 3.57 -0.96
N ASN A 53 -16.20 4.55 -1.03
CA ASN A 53 -17.27 4.58 -2.03
C ASN A 53 -18.08 3.30 -2.11
N GLY A 54 -18.30 2.68 -0.96
CA GLY A 54 -19.12 1.47 -0.92
C GLY A 54 -18.42 0.19 -1.28
N HIS A 55 -17.12 0.26 -1.60
CA HIS A 55 -16.40 -0.96 -1.93
C HIS A 55 -16.22 -1.82 -0.69
N SER A 56 -16.30 -3.13 -0.85
CA SER A 56 -16.10 -4.07 0.25
C SER A 56 -14.74 -4.74 0.15
N LEU A 57 -13.93 -4.36 -0.83
CA LEU A 57 -12.60 -4.92 -0.97
C LEU A 57 -11.64 -3.81 -1.36
N VAL A 58 -10.52 -3.71 -0.67
CA VAL A 58 -9.47 -2.78 -1.00
C VAL A 58 -8.25 -3.60 -1.33
N VAL A 59 -7.63 -3.34 -2.45
CA VAL A 59 -6.42 -4.02 -2.85
C VAL A 59 -5.28 -3.01 -2.80
N LEU A 60 -4.29 -3.29 -1.99
CA LEU A 60 -3.12 -2.42 -1.91
C LEU A 60 -2.07 -3.01 -2.84
N ASP A 61 -1.78 -2.30 -3.92
CA ASP A 61 -0.85 -2.77 -4.93
C ASP A 61 0.53 -2.27 -4.55
N LEU A 62 1.41 -3.16 -4.21
CA LEU A 62 2.73 -2.81 -3.72
C LEU A 62 3.83 -3.13 -4.73
N ALA A 63 3.47 -3.17 -6.01
CA ALA A 63 4.44 -3.49 -7.06
C ALA A 63 5.65 -2.57 -7.02
N ASP A 64 5.44 -1.30 -6.73
CA ASP A 64 6.52 -0.33 -6.73
C ASP A 64 6.92 0.13 -5.33
N LEU A 65 6.54 -0.61 -4.30
CA LEU A 65 6.97 -0.31 -2.94
C LEU A 65 8.25 -1.09 -2.72
N THR A 66 9.35 -0.40 -2.51
CA THR A 66 10.64 -1.05 -2.45
C THR A 66 11.14 -1.28 -1.04
N PHE A 67 10.52 -0.66 -0.06
CA PHE A 67 10.95 -0.82 1.33
C PHE A 67 9.77 -0.51 2.25
N ILE A 68 9.69 -1.22 3.36
CA ILE A 68 8.67 -0.94 4.34
C ILE A 68 9.27 -1.13 5.73
N SER A 69 9.12 -0.14 6.59
CA SER A 69 9.64 -0.21 7.96
C SER A 69 8.62 -0.89 8.86
N SER A 70 9.04 -1.26 10.04
CA SER A 70 8.12 -1.90 10.97
C SER A 70 6.99 -0.96 11.39
N LEU A 71 7.28 0.34 11.48
CA LEU A 71 6.22 1.28 11.83
C LEU A 71 5.21 1.38 10.68
N ALA A 72 5.69 1.36 9.45
CA ALA A 72 4.79 1.43 8.31
C ALA A 72 3.97 0.15 8.20
N ILE A 73 4.55 -0.99 8.56
CA ILE A 73 3.81 -2.24 8.58
C ILE A 73 2.69 -2.11 9.60
N GLY A 74 2.99 -1.50 10.76
CA GLY A 74 1.97 -1.28 11.77
C GLY A 74 0.83 -0.42 11.24
N ALA A 75 1.16 0.57 10.42
CA ALA A 75 0.15 1.43 9.84
C ALA A 75 -0.79 0.63 8.91
N LEU A 76 -0.23 -0.30 8.14
CA LEU A 76 -1.05 -1.13 7.26
C LEU A 76 -1.94 -2.06 8.08
N VAL A 77 -1.42 -2.59 9.17
CA VAL A 77 -2.19 -3.49 10.02
C VAL A 77 -3.36 -2.73 10.65
N GLU A 78 -3.11 -1.51 11.12
CA GLU A 78 -4.18 -0.73 11.73
C GLU A 78 -5.24 -0.36 10.69
N TYR A 79 -4.80 -0.04 9.49
CA TYR A 79 -5.73 0.28 8.41
C TYR A 79 -6.63 -0.94 8.14
N ARG A 80 -6.02 -2.12 8.02
CA ARG A 80 -6.77 -3.31 7.78
C ARG A 80 -7.74 -3.59 8.91
N ARG A 81 -7.27 -3.43 10.14
CA ARG A 81 -8.11 -3.71 11.29
C ARG A 81 -9.36 -2.81 11.29
N GLY A 82 -9.17 -1.55 10.99
CA GLY A 82 -10.30 -0.64 10.94
C GLY A 82 -11.29 -0.99 9.85
N LEU A 83 -10.80 -1.41 8.69
CA LEU A 83 -11.67 -1.75 7.59
C LEU A 83 -12.40 -3.08 7.85
N VAL A 84 -11.72 -4.04 8.42
CA VAL A 84 -12.35 -5.32 8.70
C VAL A 84 -13.53 -5.13 9.66
N ARG A 85 -13.42 -4.20 10.60
CA ARG A 85 -14.51 -3.93 11.51
C ARG A 85 -15.71 -3.37 10.77
N ARG A 86 -15.47 -2.78 9.59
CA ARG A 86 -16.56 -2.20 8.80
C ARG A 86 -16.99 -3.17 7.70
N GLY A 87 -16.51 -4.39 7.74
CA GLY A 87 -16.90 -5.36 6.74
C GLY A 87 -16.14 -5.25 5.43
N VAL A 88 -15.01 -4.55 5.43
CA VAL A 88 -14.24 -4.35 4.22
C VAL A 88 -12.98 -5.19 4.29
N GLU A 89 -12.70 -5.94 3.24
CA GLU A 89 -11.55 -6.80 3.19
C GLU A 89 -10.37 -6.05 2.60
N VAL A 90 -9.16 -6.29 3.08
CA VAL A 90 -7.97 -5.64 2.56
C VAL A 90 -7.01 -6.72 2.13
N ARG A 91 -6.55 -6.65 0.90
CA ARG A 91 -5.58 -7.60 0.37
C ARG A 91 -4.40 -6.89 -0.23
N LEU A 92 -3.26 -7.57 -0.29
CA LEU A 92 -2.07 -7.00 -0.90
C LEU A 92 -1.86 -7.64 -2.25
N ALA A 93 -1.36 -6.88 -3.20
CA ALA A 93 -1.09 -7.40 -4.53
C ALA A 93 0.32 -7.05 -4.95
N ASN A 94 0.95 -7.89 -5.71
CA ASN A 94 2.24 -7.64 -6.34
C ASN A 94 3.34 -7.27 -5.33
N VAL A 95 3.38 -7.95 -4.21
CA VAL A 95 4.32 -7.62 -3.14
C VAL A 95 5.71 -8.08 -3.52
N GLN A 96 6.68 -7.18 -3.51
CA GLN A 96 8.05 -7.54 -3.82
C GLN A 96 8.61 -8.44 -2.74
N ALA A 97 9.54 -9.30 -3.11
CA ALA A 97 10.09 -10.28 -2.18
C ALA A 97 10.60 -9.66 -0.90
N ARG A 98 11.33 -8.56 -1.00
CA ARG A 98 11.88 -7.98 0.21
C ARG A 98 10.81 -7.40 1.11
N VAL A 99 9.74 -6.89 0.56
CA VAL A 99 8.66 -6.37 1.36
C VAL A 99 7.91 -7.53 1.99
N TRP A 100 7.72 -8.61 1.23
CA TRP A 100 7.04 -9.78 1.76
C TRP A 100 7.84 -10.39 2.92
N LEU A 101 9.17 -10.40 2.79
CA LEU A 101 9.99 -10.91 3.86
C LEU A 101 9.82 -10.10 5.13
N ALA A 102 9.69 -8.79 4.99
CA ALA A 102 9.50 -7.93 6.15
C ALA A 102 8.16 -8.26 6.81
N LEU A 103 7.12 -8.49 6.01
CA LEU A 103 5.83 -8.80 6.56
C LEU A 103 5.86 -10.16 7.26
N GLU A 104 6.51 -11.14 6.67
CA GLU A 104 6.60 -12.43 7.30
C GLU A 104 7.44 -12.40 8.55
N SER A 105 8.50 -11.62 8.57
CA SER A 105 9.32 -11.50 9.76
C SER A 105 8.54 -10.88 10.90
N ALA A 106 7.56 -10.08 10.60
CA ALA A 106 6.73 -9.47 11.62
C ALA A 106 5.55 -10.38 11.99
N GLY A 107 5.49 -11.58 11.40
CA GLY A 107 4.42 -12.52 11.73
C GLY A 107 3.11 -12.22 11.05
N LEU A 108 3.13 -11.42 10.01
CA LEU A 108 1.90 -11.00 9.38
C LEU A 108 1.59 -11.64 8.04
N GLY A 109 2.35 -12.66 7.67
CA GLY A 109 2.12 -13.28 6.38
C GLY A 109 0.73 -13.82 6.20
N LYS A 110 0.10 -14.31 7.27
CA LYS A 110 -1.21 -14.86 7.13
C LYS A 110 -2.29 -13.82 7.22
N LEU A 111 -1.96 -12.66 7.75
CA LEU A 111 -2.95 -11.64 7.94
C LEU A 111 -3.37 -11.05 6.60
N PHE A 112 -2.42 -10.90 5.69
CA PHE A 112 -2.72 -10.36 4.40
C PHE A 112 -2.55 -11.48 3.39
N GLU A 113 -3.59 -11.90 2.74
CA GLU A 113 -3.48 -12.94 1.75
C GLU A 113 -3.17 -12.29 0.43
N PRO A 114 -1.98 -12.42 -0.07
CA PRO A 114 -1.60 -11.71 -1.27
C PRO A 114 -2.33 -12.21 -2.53
N ILE A 115 -2.53 -11.31 -3.46
CA ILE A 115 -3.15 -11.63 -4.69
C ILE A 115 -2.15 -11.30 -5.75
N HIS A 116 -2.11 -12.09 -6.79
CA HIS A 116 -1.22 -11.81 -7.89
C HIS A 116 -2.00 -11.19 -9.04
N LEU A 117 -1.69 -9.96 -9.30
CA LEU A 117 -2.37 -9.28 -10.39
C LEU A 117 -1.44 -9.27 -11.53
N GLU A 118 -1.01 -10.42 -11.93
CA GLU A 118 -0.13 -10.47 -12.90
C GLU A 118 -0.45 -10.07 -14.14
N GLU A 119 -1.12 -10.32 -14.65
CA GLU A 119 -1.39 -10.04 -15.88
C GLU A 119 -1.99 -8.96 -15.90
N PRO A 120 -1.55 -8.20 -16.03
CA PRO A 120 -2.07 -6.99 -16.04
C PRO A 120 -3.18 -7.07 -16.79
N THR A 121 -3.23 -7.58 -17.13
CA THR A 121 -4.12 -7.62 -17.86
C THR A 121 -5.09 -8.03 -17.40
N ARG A 122 -5.10 -8.49 -16.80
CA ARG A 122 -6.02 -8.92 -16.53
C ARG A 122 -6.74 -8.55 -15.71
N PRO A 123 -7.35 -7.87 -15.97
CA PRO A 123 -8.35 -7.41 -15.23
C PRO A 123 -9.00 -8.58 -14.78
N ALA A 124 -8.99 -9.39 -15.50
CA ALA A 124 -9.64 -10.56 -15.17
C ALA A 124 -9.10 -10.98 -13.91
N ALA A 125 -7.92 -11.15 -13.86
CA ALA A 125 -7.36 -11.62 -12.69
C ALA A 125 -7.93 -10.92 -11.59
N ILE A 126 -8.16 -9.79 -11.74
CA ILE A 126 -8.68 -9.10 -10.74
C ILE A 126 -9.86 -9.58 -10.34
N ALA A 127 -10.56 -9.76 -11.19
CA ALA A 127 -11.87 -10.13 -10.90
C ALA A 127 -11.69 -11.18 -10.04
N VAL A 128 -10.89 -11.87 -10.30
CA VAL A 128 -10.75 -12.90 -9.61
C VAL A 128 -10.66 -12.60 -8.38
N ALA A 129 -10.27 -11.71 -8.28
CA ALA A 129 -10.11 -11.42 -6.99
C ALA A 129 -11.35 -11.39 -6.33
#